data_82fd2c4c18e304a7e1c0bee6fb71d4dc
#
_entry.id   82fd2c4c18e304a7e1c0bee6fb71d4dc
#
_cell.length_a   1.000
_cell.length_b   1.000
_cell.length_c   1.000
_cell.angle_alpha   90.00
_cell.angle_beta   90.00
_cell.angle_gamma   90.00
#
_symmetry.space_group_name_H-M   'P 1'
#
loop_
_entity.id
_entity.type
_entity.pdbx_description
1 polymer ?
#
loop_
_entity_poly.entity_id
_entity_poly.type
_entity_poly.pdbx_seq_one_letter_code
_entity_poly.pdbx_strand_id
1 'polypeptide(L)'
;MQKRFTILMFSLLAIGSTGCIIEESVGPEGPQGPPGNANVFSLNFDFLMADASFNGAVASVQYDVSDITFDVVEDGAVLMFFRDQGTWTAMPYTFGVESQDLPAVDYIISLGFGFELGFLEVFYEASTEAVDLAGLPDREMKAVIIEGFFFGKKSIDLTNWSVVKETFGLED
;
A
#
# COMPACT_ATOMS: atom_id res chain seq x y z
N MET A 1 -85.59 17.33 7.52
CA MET A 1 -84.56 16.45 8.11
C MET A 1 -83.32 16.26 7.22
N GLN A 2 -83.43 16.38 5.91
CA GLN A 2 -82.32 16.14 4.96
C GLN A 2 -81.18 17.18 5.07
N LYS A 3 -81.47 18.47 5.27
CA LYS A 3 -80.39 19.50 5.31
C LYS A 3 -79.45 19.41 6.52
N ARG A 4 -79.92 18.85 7.62
CA ARG A 4 -79.07 18.69 8.84
C ARG A 4 -78.14 17.48 8.72
N PHE A 5 -78.48 16.50 7.95
CA PHE A 5 -77.66 15.30 7.73
C PHE A 5 -76.50 15.60 6.76
N THR A 6 -76.72 16.44 5.76
CA THR A 6 -75.69 16.86 4.79
C THR A 6 -74.57 17.70 5.43
N ILE A 7 -74.92 18.55 6.42
CA ILE A 7 -73.92 19.39 7.13
C ILE A 7 -73.05 18.53 8.05
N LEU A 8 -73.64 17.50 8.67
CA LEU A 8 -72.91 16.60 9.54
C LEU A 8 -71.94 15.67 8.80
N MET A 9 -72.30 15.29 7.56
CA MET A 9 -71.45 14.48 6.70
C MET A 9 -70.25 15.29 6.12
N PHE A 10 -70.46 16.58 5.85
CA PHE A 10 -69.41 17.46 5.36
C PHE A 10 -68.41 17.84 6.47
N SER A 11 -68.85 17.92 7.73
CA SER A 11 -68.00 18.20 8.90
C SER A 11 -67.07 17.02 9.26
N LEU A 12 -67.49 15.77 8.91
CA LEU A 12 -66.69 14.57 9.22
C LEU A 12 -65.57 14.35 8.17
N LEU A 13 -65.68 14.95 6.98
CA LEU A 13 -64.68 14.82 5.92
C LEU A 13 -63.49 15.78 6.08
N ALA A 14 -63.61 16.80 6.97
CA ALA A 14 -62.58 17.81 7.14
C ALA A 14 -61.52 17.46 8.22
N ILE A 15 -61.65 16.32 8.91
CA ILE A 15 -60.75 15.92 10.02
C ILE A 15 -59.71 14.88 9.54
N GLY A 16 -59.78 14.43 8.28
CA GLY A 16 -58.95 13.32 7.76
C GLY A 16 -57.60 13.67 7.13
N SER A 17 -57.15 14.93 7.14
CA SER A 17 -55.93 15.35 6.43
C SER A 17 -54.82 15.96 7.28
N THR A 18 -54.63 15.48 8.49
CA THR A 18 -53.35 15.69 9.20
C THR A 18 -52.37 14.62 8.73
N GLY A 19 -51.79 14.84 7.56
CA GLY A 19 -50.61 14.08 7.11
C GLY A 19 -49.46 14.42 8.06
N CYS A 20 -48.93 13.42 8.76
CA CYS A 20 -47.65 13.54 9.43
C CYS A 20 -46.58 13.77 8.36
N ILE A 21 -46.06 14.96 8.27
CA ILE A 21 -44.78 15.20 7.56
C ILE A 21 -43.73 14.57 8.45
N ILE A 22 -43.26 13.39 8.07
CA ILE A 22 -42.03 12.83 8.62
C ILE A 22 -40.91 13.66 8.00
N GLU A 23 -40.44 14.68 8.73
CA GLU A 23 -39.14 15.26 8.43
C GLU A 23 -38.11 14.14 8.64
N GLU A 24 -37.62 13.61 7.56
CA GLU A 24 -36.43 12.76 7.57
C GLU A 24 -35.29 13.65 8.11
N SER A 25 -35.03 13.55 9.40
CA SER A 25 -33.85 14.21 9.98
C SER A 25 -32.62 13.53 9.37
N VAL A 26 -32.04 14.21 8.38
CA VAL A 26 -30.68 13.87 7.96
C VAL A 26 -29.83 13.88 9.21
N GLY A 27 -29.32 12.73 9.60
CA GLY A 27 -28.44 12.64 10.78
C GLY A 27 -27.27 13.62 10.63
N PRO A 28 -26.66 14.05 11.72
CA PRO A 28 -25.50 14.92 11.65
C PRO A 28 -24.45 14.30 10.73
N GLU A 29 -23.84 15.12 9.89
CA GLU A 29 -22.75 14.75 9.03
C GLU A 29 -21.70 14.03 9.87
N GLY A 30 -21.25 12.85 9.44
CA GLY A 30 -20.25 12.06 10.17
C GLY A 30 -19.00 12.91 10.42
N PRO A 31 -18.24 12.64 11.48
CA PRO A 31 -17.00 13.37 11.74
C PRO A 31 -16.11 13.30 10.50
N GLN A 32 -15.50 14.41 10.16
CA GLN A 32 -14.51 14.50 9.09
C GLN A 32 -13.46 13.40 9.30
N GLY A 33 -13.16 12.62 8.27
CA GLY A 33 -12.11 11.61 8.32
C GLY A 33 -10.78 12.22 8.81
N PRO A 34 -9.91 11.45 9.43
CA PRO A 34 -8.59 11.94 9.81
C PRO A 34 -7.93 12.60 8.59
N PRO A 35 -7.11 13.65 8.79
CA PRO A 35 -6.35 14.26 7.72
C PRO A 35 -5.61 13.16 6.94
N GLY A 36 -5.63 13.22 5.62
CA GLY A 36 -4.84 12.31 4.79
C GLY A 36 -3.39 12.35 5.25
N ASN A 37 -2.70 11.21 5.24
CA ASN A 37 -1.35 11.05 5.76
C ASN A 37 -0.39 12.08 5.14
N ALA A 38 -0.06 13.13 5.92
CA ALA A 38 0.95 14.11 5.55
C ALA A 38 2.38 13.52 5.61
N ASN A 39 2.54 12.28 6.09
CA ASN A 39 3.82 11.66 6.43
C ASN A 39 4.08 10.39 5.60
N VAL A 40 3.81 10.47 4.30
CA VAL A 40 4.19 9.41 3.35
C VAL A 40 5.12 10.00 2.31
N PHE A 41 6.31 9.42 2.20
CA PHE A 41 7.33 9.82 1.24
C PHE A 41 7.55 8.70 0.23
N SER A 42 7.83 9.04 -1.02
CA SER A 42 8.28 8.06 -2.00
C SER A 42 9.56 8.54 -2.67
N LEU A 43 10.48 7.63 -2.90
CA LEU A 43 11.72 7.88 -3.63
C LEU A 43 11.96 6.78 -4.65
N ASN A 44 12.49 7.16 -5.81
CA ASN A 44 12.97 6.25 -6.85
C ASN A 44 14.49 6.28 -6.87
N PHE A 45 15.10 5.12 -7.07
CA PHE A 45 16.54 4.96 -7.17
C PHE A 45 16.89 3.70 -7.95
N ASP A 46 18.15 3.54 -8.35
CA ASP A 46 18.63 2.37 -9.06
C ASP A 46 19.41 1.47 -8.12
N PHE A 47 19.12 0.18 -8.15
CA PHE A 47 19.92 -0.88 -7.57
C PHE A 47 20.87 -1.40 -8.62
N LEU A 48 22.14 -0.96 -8.56
CA LEU A 48 23.16 -1.29 -9.54
C LEU A 48 24.07 -2.40 -8.99
N MET A 49 24.20 -3.50 -9.73
CA MET A 49 25.08 -4.60 -9.35
C MET A 49 26.56 -4.19 -9.32
N ALA A 50 26.92 -3.11 -10.03
CA ALA A 50 28.26 -2.54 -9.99
C ALA A 50 28.62 -1.93 -8.61
N ASP A 51 27.63 -1.52 -7.84
CA ASP A 51 27.80 -0.93 -6.50
C ASP A 51 27.63 -1.98 -5.37
N ALA A 52 27.30 -3.22 -5.73
CA ALA A 52 27.01 -4.27 -4.75
C ALA A 52 28.26 -4.79 -4.04
N SER A 53 28.10 -4.98 -2.75
CA SER A 53 29.02 -5.77 -1.92
C SER A 53 28.60 -7.23 -1.92
N PHE A 54 29.54 -8.14 -2.09
CA PHE A 54 29.28 -9.58 -2.15
C PHE A 54 29.76 -10.27 -0.87
N ASN A 55 28.88 -11.06 -0.27
CA ASN A 55 29.20 -11.87 0.91
C ASN A 55 28.51 -13.24 0.83
N GLY A 56 29.23 -14.27 0.42
CA GLY A 56 28.67 -15.59 0.19
C GLY A 56 27.57 -15.57 -0.88
N ALA A 57 26.38 -16.00 -0.50
CA ALA A 57 25.21 -16.06 -1.38
C ALA A 57 24.40 -14.73 -1.41
N VAL A 58 24.96 -13.63 -0.93
CA VAL A 58 24.28 -12.32 -0.86
C VAL A 58 25.09 -11.27 -1.64
N ALA A 59 24.37 -10.48 -2.42
CA ALA A 59 24.86 -9.25 -3.05
C ALA A 59 23.98 -8.08 -2.61
N SER A 60 24.53 -7.09 -1.90
CA SER A 60 23.75 -6.01 -1.32
C SER A 60 24.33 -4.62 -1.57
N VAL A 61 23.45 -3.62 -1.62
CA VAL A 61 23.78 -2.19 -1.65
C VAL A 61 23.06 -1.50 -0.50
N GLN A 62 23.76 -0.65 0.23
CA GLN A 62 23.21 0.20 1.27
C GLN A 62 23.03 1.62 0.77
N TYR A 63 21.92 2.23 1.16
CA TYR A 63 21.54 3.60 0.83
C TYR A 63 21.31 4.41 2.09
N ASP A 64 21.85 5.63 2.13
CA ASP A 64 21.53 6.61 3.17
C ASP A 64 20.16 7.22 2.88
N VAL A 65 19.19 6.99 3.75
CA VAL A 65 17.81 7.47 3.59
C VAL A 65 17.34 8.13 4.88
N SER A 66 17.58 9.44 5.00
CA SER A 66 17.26 10.22 6.22
C SER A 66 15.79 10.24 6.58
N ASP A 67 14.90 9.95 5.62
CA ASP A 67 13.45 9.87 5.84
C ASP A 67 13.04 8.59 6.59
N ILE A 68 13.93 7.59 6.74
CA ILE A 68 13.73 6.46 7.64
C ILE A 68 14.11 6.91 9.06
N THR A 69 13.16 7.59 9.69
CA THR A 69 13.29 8.14 11.05
C THR A 69 13.05 7.06 12.11
N PHE A 70 13.26 7.42 13.38
CA PHE A 70 12.94 6.54 14.50
C PHE A 70 11.45 6.14 14.50
N ASP A 71 10.57 7.09 14.19
CA ASP A 71 9.11 6.85 14.15
C ASP A 71 8.72 5.90 13.01
N VAL A 72 9.47 5.90 11.91
CA VAL A 72 9.30 4.90 10.81
C VAL A 72 9.71 3.51 11.27
N VAL A 73 10.84 3.40 11.98
CA VAL A 73 11.36 2.09 12.43
C VAL A 73 10.47 1.47 13.51
N GLU A 74 9.97 2.26 14.46
CA GLU A 74 9.19 1.77 15.60
C GLU A 74 7.71 1.60 15.28
N ASP A 75 7.12 2.57 14.57
CA ASP A 75 5.68 2.68 14.40
C ASP A 75 5.23 2.81 12.94
N GLY A 76 6.16 2.83 12.00
CA GLY A 76 5.90 3.05 10.58
C GLY A 76 6.04 1.80 9.72
N ALA A 77 6.26 2.03 8.42
CA ALA A 77 6.53 0.99 7.44
C ALA A 77 7.37 1.52 6.29
N VAL A 78 8.19 0.63 5.71
CA VAL A 78 8.82 0.84 4.41
C VAL A 78 8.29 -0.21 3.44
N LEU A 79 7.72 0.24 2.32
CA LEU A 79 7.27 -0.64 1.25
C LEU A 79 8.25 -0.49 0.08
N MET A 80 8.64 -1.61 -0.50
CA MET A 80 9.57 -1.62 -1.63
C MET A 80 8.94 -2.24 -2.85
N PHE A 81 9.23 -1.64 -3.99
CA PHE A 81 8.84 -2.12 -5.31
C PHE A 81 10.04 -2.07 -6.25
N PHE A 82 10.12 -2.99 -7.17
CA PHE A 82 11.06 -2.95 -8.29
C PHE A 82 10.30 -2.93 -9.61
N ARG A 83 10.90 -2.35 -10.64
CA ARG A 83 10.28 -2.30 -11.96
C ARG A 83 10.60 -3.55 -12.75
N ASP A 84 9.56 -4.28 -13.13
CA ASP A 84 9.68 -5.44 -14.00
C ASP A 84 8.75 -5.27 -15.21
N GLN A 85 9.33 -5.34 -16.42
CA GLN A 85 8.60 -5.19 -17.69
C GLN A 85 7.67 -3.96 -17.73
N GLY A 86 8.08 -2.86 -17.09
CA GLY A 86 7.30 -1.62 -17.04
C GLY A 86 6.27 -1.53 -15.90
N THR A 87 6.14 -2.57 -15.08
CA THR A 87 5.21 -2.64 -13.94
C THR A 87 5.98 -2.60 -12.61
N TRP A 88 5.41 -1.95 -11.59
CA TRP A 88 5.94 -1.99 -10.24
C TRP A 88 5.49 -3.27 -9.53
N THR A 89 6.44 -4.10 -9.14
CA THR A 89 6.24 -5.38 -8.43
C THR A 89 6.70 -5.24 -7.00
N ALA A 90 5.87 -5.65 -6.05
CA ALA A 90 6.18 -5.56 -4.62
C ALA A 90 7.30 -6.54 -4.21
N MET A 91 8.10 -6.12 -3.24
CA MET A 91 9.12 -6.93 -2.59
C MET A 91 8.65 -7.44 -1.22
N PRO A 92 9.20 -8.52 -0.70
CA PRO A 92 10.24 -9.36 -1.31
C PRO A 92 9.72 -10.18 -2.50
N TYR A 93 10.57 -10.44 -3.48
CA TYR A 93 10.24 -11.22 -4.66
C TYR A 93 11.23 -12.37 -4.86
N THR A 94 10.72 -13.58 -5.08
CA THR A 94 11.53 -14.78 -5.22
C THR A 94 11.25 -15.44 -6.57
N PHE A 95 12.31 -15.85 -7.25
CA PHE A 95 12.24 -16.53 -8.55
C PHE A 95 13.22 -17.70 -8.62
N GLY A 96 12.84 -18.71 -9.40
CA GLY A 96 13.70 -19.84 -9.70
C GLY A 96 14.53 -19.58 -10.95
N VAL A 97 15.78 -20.03 -10.95
CA VAL A 97 16.67 -19.99 -12.11
C VAL A 97 17.08 -21.44 -12.44
N GLU A 98 16.81 -21.86 -13.67
CA GLU A 98 17.33 -23.13 -14.17
C GLU A 98 18.79 -22.96 -14.61
N SER A 99 19.69 -23.74 -14.05
CA SER A 99 21.08 -23.77 -14.49
C SER A 99 21.20 -24.65 -15.75
N GLN A 100 21.72 -24.07 -16.83
CA GLN A 100 22.02 -24.82 -18.06
C GLN A 100 23.26 -25.70 -17.93
N ASP A 101 24.12 -25.41 -16.97
CA ASP A 101 25.43 -26.05 -16.83
C ASP A 101 25.47 -27.19 -15.79
N LEU A 102 24.48 -27.28 -14.93
CA LEU A 102 24.39 -28.33 -13.91
C LEU A 102 23.07 -29.08 -14.08
N PRO A 103 23.09 -30.38 -14.33
CA PRO A 103 21.85 -31.13 -14.46
C PRO A 103 21.08 -31.10 -13.14
N ALA A 104 19.93 -30.47 -13.16
CA ALA A 104 18.89 -30.49 -12.12
C ALA A 104 19.21 -29.75 -10.81
N VAL A 105 19.95 -28.66 -10.82
CA VAL A 105 19.98 -27.75 -9.65
C VAL A 105 19.19 -26.50 -9.97
N ASP A 106 17.94 -26.45 -9.46
CA ASP A 106 17.14 -25.26 -9.47
C ASP A 106 17.67 -24.34 -8.36
N TYR A 107 18.09 -23.15 -8.72
CA TYR A 107 18.43 -22.10 -7.75
C TYR A 107 17.21 -21.26 -7.48
N ILE A 108 17.10 -20.83 -6.24
CA ILE A 108 16.14 -19.81 -5.84
C ILE A 108 16.94 -18.54 -5.56
N ILE A 109 16.48 -17.43 -6.13
CA ILE A 109 17.02 -16.11 -5.86
C ILE A 109 15.89 -15.25 -5.32
N SER A 110 16.15 -14.58 -4.21
CA SER A 110 15.25 -13.62 -3.60
C SER A 110 15.81 -12.21 -3.75
N LEU A 111 15.01 -11.29 -4.24
CA LEU A 111 15.24 -9.86 -4.17
C LEU A 111 14.54 -9.36 -2.90
N GLY A 112 15.32 -8.95 -1.92
CA GLY A 112 14.86 -8.55 -0.61
C GLY A 112 15.35 -7.15 -0.22
N PHE A 113 14.86 -6.68 0.90
CA PHE A 113 15.30 -5.42 1.52
C PHE A 113 15.23 -5.50 3.03
N GLY A 114 16.03 -4.66 3.68
CA GLY A 114 15.98 -4.39 5.11
C GLY A 114 16.10 -2.88 5.35
N PHE A 115 15.66 -2.40 6.49
CA PHE A 115 15.83 -1.00 6.85
C PHE A 115 16.09 -0.85 8.34
N GLU A 116 16.83 0.21 8.66
CA GLU A 116 17.07 0.69 10.02
C GLU A 116 17.14 2.21 10.00
N LEU A 117 17.34 2.82 11.16
CA LEU A 117 17.39 4.28 11.30
C LEU A 117 18.39 4.91 10.32
N GLY A 118 17.88 5.67 9.34
CA GLY A 118 18.66 6.38 8.33
C GLY A 118 19.19 5.51 7.19
N PHE A 119 18.90 4.19 7.15
CA PHE A 119 19.46 3.26 6.17
C PHE A 119 18.41 2.36 5.54
N LEU A 120 18.63 2.07 4.27
CA LEU A 120 17.89 1.09 3.48
C LEU A 120 18.91 0.16 2.81
N GLU A 121 18.79 -1.14 2.99
CA GLU A 121 19.56 -2.14 2.26
C GLU A 121 18.67 -2.86 1.27
N VAL A 122 19.14 -3.04 0.04
CA VAL A 122 18.53 -3.89 -0.98
C VAL A 122 19.51 -4.98 -1.36
N PHE A 123 19.02 -6.20 -1.49
CA PHE A 123 19.90 -7.33 -1.74
C PHE A 123 19.27 -8.39 -2.63
N TYR A 124 20.13 -9.08 -3.38
CA TYR A 124 19.84 -10.42 -3.90
C TYR A 124 20.43 -11.46 -2.95
N GLU A 125 19.65 -12.49 -2.65
CA GLU A 125 20.08 -13.66 -1.89
C GLU A 125 19.79 -14.93 -2.68
N ALA A 126 20.82 -15.74 -2.91
CA ALA A 126 20.68 -17.02 -3.56
C ALA A 126 20.58 -18.17 -2.56
N SER A 127 19.89 -19.23 -2.91
CA SER A 127 19.77 -20.43 -2.08
C SER A 127 21.09 -21.21 -1.91
N THR A 128 22.12 -20.83 -2.64
CA THR A 128 23.47 -21.43 -2.60
C THR A 128 24.52 -20.43 -3.05
N GLU A 129 25.73 -20.54 -2.49
CA GLU A 129 26.90 -19.73 -2.88
C GLU A 129 27.45 -20.07 -4.28
N ALA A 130 26.95 -21.12 -4.92
CA ALA A 130 27.38 -21.50 -6.26
C ALA A 130 26.82 -20.59 -7.37
N VAL A 131 25.88 -19.70 -7.04
CA VAL A 131 25.28 -18.77 -8.01
C VAL A 131 26.17 -17.54 -8.18
N ASP A 132 26.51 -17.21 -9.41
CA ASP A 132 27.15 -15.92 -9.73
C ASP A 132 26.11 -14.80 -9.70
N LEU A 133 26.03 -14.10 -8.57
CA LEU A 133 25.12 -12.97 -8.38
C LEU A 133 25.55 -11.73 -9.17
N ALA A 134 26.82 -11.60 -9.59
CA ALA A 134 27.29 -10.43 -10.33
C ALA A 134 26.65 -10.33 -11.74
N GLY A 135 26.15 -11.44 -12.26
CA GLY A 135 25.43 -11.48 -13.55
C GLY A 135 23.95 -11.12 -13.45
N LEU A 136 23.41 -10.82 -12.26
CA LEU A 136 22.02 -10.43 -12.09
C LEU A 136 21.78 -9.00 -12.61
N PRO A 137 20.55 -8.70 -13.07
CA PRO A 137 20.23 -7.41 -13.64
C PRO A 137 20.16 -6.30 -12.59
N ASP A 138 20.56 -5.11 -12.98
CA ASP A 138 20.23 -3.87 -12.30
C ASP A 138 18.71 -3.69 -12.24
N ARG A 139 18.21 -2.96 -11.23
CA ARG A 139 16.78 -2.75 -11.04
C ARG A 139 16.47 -1.30 -10.72
N GLU A 140 15.45 -0.75 -11.37
CA GLU A 140 14.81 0.48 -10.97
C GLU A 140 13.91 0.19 -9.75
N MET A 141 14.13 0.92 -8.66
CA MET A 141 13.51 0.68 -7.37
C MET A 141 12.64 1.86 -6.95
N LYS A 142 11.62 1.56 -6.16
CA LYS A 142 10.79 2.57 -5.50
C LYS A 142 10.60 2.18 -4.05
N ALA A 143 10.94 3.08 -3.13
CA ALA A 143 10.60 2.98 -1.72
C ALA A 143 9.42 3.90 -1.39
N VAL A 144 8.48 3.42 -0.57
CA VAL A 144 7.42 4.22 0.03
C VAL A 144 7.60 4.12 1.54
N ILE A 145 7.91 5.24 2.16
CA ILE A 145 8.19 5.38 3.58
C ILE A 145 6.96 5.99 4.23
N ILE A 146 6.41 5.30 5.20
CA ILE A 146 5.19 5.66 5.92
C ILE A 146 5.55 5.89 7.39
N GLU A 147 5.44 7.12 7.86
CA GLU A 147 5.66 7.48 9.24
C GLU A 147 4.38 7.29 10.07
N GLY A 148 4.52 6.60 11.21
CA GLY A 148 3.43 6.35 12.15
C GLY A 148 2.48 5.21 11.79
N PHE A 149 1.68 4.79 12.77
CA PHE A 149 0.73 3.69 12.65
C PHE A 149 -0.46 4.05 11.77
N PHE A 150 -0.68 3.26 10.76
CA PHE A 150 -1.89 3.29 9.96
C PHE A 150 -2.96 2.35 10.54
N PHE A 151 -3.67 2.76 11.57
CA PHE A 151 -4.88 2.07 12.01
C PHE A 151 -6.05 2.37 11.06
N GLY A 152 -5.92 1.95 9.79
CA GLY A 152 -7.01 2.00 8.84
C GLY A 152 -8.08 0.98 9.19
N LYS A 153 -9.33 1.39 9.26
CA LYS A 153 -10.49 0.51 9.43
C LYS A 153 -10.75 -0.41 8.22
N LYS A 154 -9.96 -0.31 7.15
CA LYS A 154 -10.10 -1.07 5.92
C LYS A 154 -8.77 -1.76 5.64
N SER A 155 -8.80 -3.06 5.37
CA SER A 155 -7.60 -3.76 4.92
C SER A 155 -7.19 -3.22 3.55
N ILE A 156 -5.99 -2.66 3.48
CA ILE A 156 -5.39 -2.12 2.26
C ILE A 156 -4.40 -3.17 1.77
N ASP A 157 -4.44 -3.49 0.49
CA ASP A 157 -3.44 -4.36 -0.12
C ASP A 157 -2.17 -3.55 -0.41
N LEU A 158 -1.25 -3.54 0.53
CA LEU A 158 0.04 -2.83 0.43
C LEU A 158 1.04 -3.49 -0.53
N THR A 159 0.71 -4.66 -1.08
CA THR A 159 1.53 -5.33 -2.10
C THR A 159 1.18 -4.87 -3.52
N ASN A 160 0.07 -4.18 -3.69
CA ASN A 160 -0.38 -3.67 -4.98
C ASN A 160 -0.02 -2.19 -5.15
N TRP A 161 0.91 -1.88 -6.05
CA TRP A 161 1.35 -0.51 -6.29
C TRP A 161 0.22 0.46 -6.62
N SER A 162 -0.76 0.06 -7.45
CA SER A 162 -1.89 0.94 -7.79
C SER A 162 -2.74 1.30 -6.58
N VAL A 163 -2.92 0.34 -5.65
CA VAL A 163 -3.66 0.55 -4.39
C VAL A 163 -2.87 1.47 -3.46
N VAL A 164 -1.56 1.24 -3.33
CA VAL A 164 -0.65 2.07 -2.52
C VAL A 164 -0.66 3.51 -3.06
N LYS A 165 -0.47 3.68 -4.37
CA LYS A 165 -0.47 4.98 -5.05
C LYS A 165 -1.77 5.76 -4.80
N GLU A 166 -2.93 5.13 -5.01
CA GLU A 166 -4.23 5.76 -4.79
C GLU A 166 -4.47 6.10 -3.31
N THR A 167 -4.11 5.17 -2.40
CA THR A 167 -4.34 5.34 -0.97
C THR A 167 -3.55 6.50 -0.38
N PHE A 168 -2.31 6.67 -0.83
CA PHE A 168 -1.38 7.66 -0.27
C PHE A 168 -1.19 8.90 -1.18
N GLY A 169 -1.89 8.96 -2.32
CA GLY A 169 -1.83 10.12 -3.21
C GLY A 169 -0.45 10.31 -3.87
N LEU A 170 0.25 9.21 -4.18
CA LEU A 170 1.59 9.23 -4.76
C LEU A 170 1.53 9.41 -6.29
N GLU A 171 2.58 10.00 -6.86
CA GLU A 171 2.79 10.12 -8.31
C GLU A 171 3.72 8.99 -8.82
N ASP A 172 3.74 8.76 -10.14
CA ASP A 172 4.59 7.73 -10.76
C ASP A 172 6.06 8.16 -10.83
#